data_412d36db4d3a4ced3db7a9976f5a54e3
#
_entry.id   412d36db4d3a4ced3db7a9976f5a54e3
#
_cell.length_a   1.000
_cell.length_b   1.000
_cell.length_c   1.000
_cell.angle_alpha   90.00
_cell.angle_beta   90.00
_cell.angle_gamma   90.00
#
_symmetry.space_group_name_H-M   'P 1'
#
loop_
_entity.id
_entity.type
_entity.pdbx_description
1 polymer ?
#
loop_
_entity_poly.entity_id
_entity_poly.type
_entity_poly.pdbx_seq_one_letter_code
_entity_poly.pdbx_strand_id
1 'polypeptide(L)'
;MKFYKKERTNKFIYFFIAIFIIVLILQINRVIDKGGFFSLEQNFSFDKKPAKNTIFTFDKPQKMLVFYNEKSSQSKDILKNLEESFIFNKINYTLADIGNIVSTDGYETFIFATDSFIGLQKSTFEAVKQATFNGKNLIFLNTSEYNPFNSISGIQKTGKVIEKSSEIHFTHKLFPGLDQHSPSSEMVVHPIFEVALDSECKILAWSKENIPLLWERTYGKGRILYTNASFFADKITRGLMNQWISYGNDWYITPFLNAKLMHIDDFPAPIPRTINKVIQDEYQMSTRDFYKQIWLKDMLEIAKYRNLIYSGFIIIDYNNAVRKEDMKEVSQITLEDLDIEGRELFLHGGEIGIHGYNHNPLVFDGDIDFVALSYHPWRSKEDMAAGMNQLLMYVKKMFGKKIKLYVYVPPSNILKEEGKEALVKNYPDLNVIASVFYGDSDRGAYASEIGRDKTIPKLFNFPRFSSGFYYDKDEMWSLFNAIAIYGYWTHFVHPDDVISDDRGMNKTWKELKQEFDKLIGEVEANHPYLEPIRASELTQRYINIEDLKIQSEKRDNKIYIGMENYRDPFYMTIRIRNNSIKNISSGTFKEIYDTEDSKVYLLHVENPDLIVTLGEKNEQK
;
A
#
# COMPACT_ATOMS: atom_id res chain seq x y z
N MET A 1 58.41 39.20 -45.35
CA MET A 1 57.55 39.71 -44.23
C MET A 1 56.02 39.51 -44.44
N LYS A 2 55.48 39.57 -45.65
CA LYS A 2 54.02 39.38 -45.91
C LYS A 2 53.52 37.92 -45.71
N PHE A 3 54.32 36.90 -45.96
CA PHE A 3 53.93 35.50 -45.79
C PHE A 3 53.79 35.09 -44.30
N TYR A 4 54.66 35.53 -43.43
CA TYR A 4 54.64 35.23 -41.99
C TYR A 4 53.43 35.86 -41.25
N LYS A 5 52.94 37.01 -41.72
CA LYS A 5 51.79 37.71 -41.16
C LYS A 5 50.47 36.96 -41.49
N LYS A 6 50.37 36.38 -42.70
CA LYS A 6 49.17 35.65 -43.16
C LYS A 6 49.00 34.29 -42.44
N GLU A 7 50.09 33.59 -42.15
CA GLU A 7 50.08 32.34 -41.45
C GLU A 7 49.73 32.51 -39.95
N ARG A 8 50.18 33.59 -39.33
CA ARG A 8 49.85 33.94 -37.95
C ARG A 8 48.36 34.32 -37.79
N THR A 9 47.81 35.05 -38.76
CA THR A 9 46.39 35.44 -38.80
C THR A 9 45.50 34.21 -38.96
N ASN A 10 45.86 33.24 -39.79
CA ASN A 10 45.12 32.00 -39.99
C ASN A 10 45.14 31.15 -38.72
N LYS A 11 46.28 31.04 -37.98
CA LYS A 11 46.34 30.30 -36.73
C LYS A 11 45.43 30.91 -35.65
N PHE A 12 45.34 32.26 -35.59
CA PHE A 12 44.41 32.95 -34.71
C PHE A 12 42.94 32.67 -35.05
N ILE A 13 42.61 32.70 -36.33
CA ILE A 13 41.25 32.40 -36.81
C ILE A 13 40.87 30.98 -36.44
N TYR A 14 41.73 29.98 -36.69
CA TYR A 14 41.46 28.58 -36.30
C TYR A 14 41.34 28.42 -34.77
N PHE A 15 42.10 29.13 -33.98
CA PHE A 15 42.01 29.12 -32.52
C PHE A 15 40.65 29.65 -32.04
N PHE A 16 40.16 30.77 -32.63
CA PHE A 16 38.83 31.28 -32.29
C PHE A 16 37.69 30.39 -32.76
N ILE A 17 37.82 29.76 -33.93
CA ILE A 17 36.86 28.76 -34.40
C ILE A 17 36.82 27.56 -33.48
N ALA A 18 37.97 27.06 -33.02
CA ALA A 18 38.03 25.97 -32.07
C ALA A 18 37.36 26.32 -30.71
N ILE A 19 37.63 27.52 -30.18
CA ILE A 19 36.95 27.99 -28.97
C ILE A 19 35.44 28.09 -29.18
N PHE A 20 34.99 28.64 -30.30
CA PHE A 20 33.58 28.76 -30.63
C PHE A 20 32.90 27.39 -30.71
N ILE A 21 33.54 26.39 -31.34
CA ILE A 21 33.06 25.00 -31.40
C ILE A 21 32.99 24.39 -29.99
N ILE A 22 33.99 24.61 -29.16
CA ILE A 22 33.99 24.12 -27.77
C ILE A 22 32.84 24.75 -26.99
N VAL A 23 32.66 26.07 -27.08
CA VAL A 23 31.55 26.77 -26.42
C VAL A 23 30.21 26.29 -26.95
N LEU A 24 30.08 26.06 -28.26
CA LEU A 24 28.86 25.53 -28.87
C LEU A 24 28.56 24.12 -28.36
N ILE A 25 29.57 23.25 -28.30
CA ILE A 25 29.42 21.87 -27.76
C ILE A 25 29.01 21.94 -26.27
N LEU A 26 29.64 22.82 -25.47
CA LEU A 26 29.27 23.01 -24.07
C LEU A 26 27.84 23.53 -23.91
N GLN A 27 27.40 24.44 -24.78
CA GLN A 27 26.01 24.93 -24.77
C GLN A 27 25.03 23.86 -25.24
N ILE A 28 25.37 23.07 -26.23
CA ILE A 28 24.55 21.93 -26.69
C ILE A 28 24.44 20.90 -25.55
N ASN A 29 25.56 20.52 -24.93
CA ASN A 29 25.53 19.60 -23.77
C ASN A 29 24.69 20.16 -22.62
N ARG A 30 24.86 21.46 -22.29
CA ARG A 30 24.06 22.12 -21.26
C ARG A 30 22.55 22.10 -21.57
N VAL A 31 22.19 22.24 -22.84
CA VAL A 31 20.78 22.18 -23.28
C VAL A 31 20.28 20.74 -23.26
N ILE A 32 21.12 19.78 -23.64
CA ILE A 32 20.83 18.35 -23.55
C ILE A 32 20.66 17.93 -22.08
N ASP A 33 21.62 18.29 -21.21
CA ASP A 33 21.58 18.01 -19.78
C ASP A 33 20.34 18.64 -19.10
N LYS A 34 19.90 19.80 -19.58
CA LYS A 34 18.65 20.42 -19.12
C LYS A 34 17.40 19.86 -19.80
N GLY A 35 17.53 18.84 -20.67
CA GLY A 35 16.42 18.25 -21.41
C GLY A 35 15.73 19.23 -22.39
N GLY A 36 16.34 20.38 -22.72
CA GLY A 36 15.73 21.45 -23.48
C GLY A 36 15.45 21.15 -24.95
N PHE A 37 16.12 20.15 -25.55
CA PHE A 37 15.86 19.68 -26.94
C PHE A 37 15.00 18.43 -27.00
N PHE A 38 14.79 17.73 -25.87
CA PHE A 38 13.98 16.51 -25.83
C PHE A 38 12.75 16.75 -24.97
N SER A 39 11.57 16.42 -25.50
CA SER A 39 10.38 16.31 -24.67
C SER A 39 10.57 15.11 -23.74
N LEU A 40 10.32 15.31 -22.46
CA LEU A 40 10.25 14.21 -21.51
C LEU A 40 9.03 13.35 -21.88
N GLU A 41 9.24 12.06 -22.01
CA GLU A 41 8.18 11.12 -22.31
C GLU A 41 7.94 10.24 -21.08
N GLN A 42 6.78 10.41 -20.49
CA GLN A 42 6.27 9.50 -19.46
C GLN A 42 5.26 8.60 -20.16
N ASN A 43 5.77 7.55 -20.77
CA ASN A 43 4.94 6.59 -21.49
C ASN A 43 4.78 5.34 -20.64
N PHE A 44 3.57 5.14 -20.15
CA PHE A 44 3.16 3.91 -19.51
C PHE A 44 1.95 3.36 -20.25
N SER A 45 2.02 2.12 -20.71
CA SER A 45 0.90 1.43 -21.33
C SER A 45 0.49 0.25 -20.49
N PHE A 46 -0.79 0.18 -20.18
CA PHE A 46 -1.36 -1.01 -19.54
C PHE A 46 -1.64 -2.04 -20.63
N ASP A 47 -0.92 -3.13 -20.57
CA ASP A 47 -1.13 -4.24 -21.50
C ASP A 47 -1.85 -5.39 -20.76
N LYS A 48 -3.16 -5.52 -21.01
CA LYS A 48 -3.93 -6.66 -20.55
C LYS A 48 -3.70 -7.82 -21.50
N LYS A 49 -2.61 -8.58 -21.30
CA LYS A 49 -2.27 -9.75 -22.11
C LYS A 49 -3.39 -10.78 -22.15
N PRO A 50 -3.47 -11.62 -23.20
CA PRO A 50 -4.42 -12.73 -23.26
C PRO A 50 -4.30 -13.63 -22.04
N ALA A 51 -5.45 -14.03 -21.49
CA ALA A 51 -5.48 -14.92 -20.33
C ALA A 51 -5.12 -16.35 -20.73
N LYS A 52 -4.39 -17.03 -19.86
CA LYS A 52 -4.13 -18.47 -19.90
C LYS A 52 -4.84 -19.13 -18.71
N ASN A 53 -5.29 -20.35 -18.89
CA ASN A 53 -5.93 -21.11 -17.83
C ASN A 53 -5.12 -22.35 -17.50
N THR A 54 -5.19 -22.78 -16.25
CA THR A 54 -4.59 -24.02 -15.78
C THR A 54 -5.13 -25.23 -16.56
N ILE A 55 -4.28 -26.23 -16.73
CA ILE A 55 -4.66 -27.57 -17.22
C ILE A 55 -4.87 -28.56 -16.06
N PHE A 56 -4.60 -28.15 -14.82
CA PHE A 56 -4.82 -29.00 -13.66
C PHE A 56 -6.32 -29.14 -13.36
N THR A 57 -6.70 -30.35 -12.97
CA THR A 57 -8.00 -30.66 -12.39
C THR A 57 -7.83 -30.95 -10.91
N PHE A 58 -8.76 -30.45 -10.11
CA PHE A 58 -8.73 -30.56 -8.66
C PHE A 58 -9.95 -31.36 -8.17
N ASP A 59 -9.71 -32.43 -7.44
CA ASP A 59 -10.78 -33.24 -6.85
C ASP A 59 -11.21 -32.67 -5.49
N LYS A 60 -10.25 -32.18 -4.72
CA LYS A 60 -10.46 -31.59 -3.38
C LYS A 60 -9.67 -30.28 -3.24
N PRO A 61 -10.04 -29.22 -3.98
CA PRO A 61 -9.36 -27.94 -3.86
C PRO A 61 -9.54 -27.38 -2.45
N GLN A 62 -8.50 -26.71 -1.93
CA GLN A 62 -8.59 -26.01 -0.67
C GLN A 62 -9.75 -25.00 -0.70
N LYS A 63 -10.65 -25.11 0.28
CA LYS A 63 -11.84 -24.26 0.39
C LYS A 63 -12.18 -24.00 1.85
N MET A 64 -12.68 -22.79 2.14
CA MET A 64 -13.06 -22.37 3.49
C MET A 64 -14.57 -22.19 3.60
N LEU A 65 -15.13 -22.51 4.76
CA LEU A 65 -16.52 -22.22 5.11
C LEU A 65 -16.53 -21.13 6.18
N VAL A 66 -17.14 -20.00 5.85
CA VAL A 66 -17.23 -18.84 6.73
C VAL A 66 -18.64 -18.73 7.29
N PHE A 67 -18.76 -18.82 8.60
CA PHE A 67 -19.99 -18.59 9.35
C PHE A 67 -20.07 -17.14 9.82
N TYR A 68 -21.21 -16.51 9.63
CA TYR A 68 -21.51 -15.17 10.09
C TYR A 68 -22.92 -15.11 10.69
N ASN A 69 -23.22 -14.05 11.43
CA ASN A 69 -24.54 -13.81 12.01
C ASN A 69 -25.16 -12.58 11.33
N GLU A 70 -26.15 -12.79 10.49
CA GLU A 70 -26.83 -11.71 9.77
C GLU A 70 -27.49 -10.67 10.69
N LYS A 71 -27.80 -11.06 11.95
CA LYS A 71 -28.45 -10.18 12.93
C LYS A 71 -27.48 -9.33 13.74
N SER A 72 -26.16 -9.60 13.68
CA SER A 72 -25.14 -8.83 14.37
C SER A 72 -24.47 -7.81 13.45
N SER A 73 -24.41 -6.53 13.88
CA SER A 73 -23.65 -5.49 13.15
C SER A 73 -22.15 -5.79 13.16
N GLN A 74 -21.61 -6.18 14.30
CA GLN A 74 -20.18 -6.50 14.44
C GLN A 74 -19.78 -7.69 13.58
N SER A 75 -20.63 -8.72 13.47
CA SER A 75 -20.41 -9.84 12.55
C SER A 75 -20.34 -9.38 11.10
N LYS A 76 -21.20 -8.42 10.70
CA LYS A 76 -21.19 -7.84 9.34
C LYS A 76 -19.93 -7.04 9.05
N ASP A 77 -19.41 -6.29 10.03
CA ASP A 77 -18.18 -5.52 9.88
C ASP A 77 -16.97 -6.44 9.70
N ILE A 78 -16.86 -7.49 10.52
CA ILE A 78 -15.82 -8.52 10.37
C ILE A 78 -15.96 -9.22 9.02
N LEU A 79 -17.17 -9.61 8.64
CA LEU A 79 -17.42 -10.28 7.36
C LEU A 79 -17.01 -9.40 6.18
N LYS A 80 -17.36 -8.11 6.20
CA LYS A 80 -16.95 -7.15 5.16
C LYS A 80 -15.43 -7.09 5.00
N ASN A 81 -14.71 -6.97 6.12
CA ASN A 81 -13.23 -6.97 6.11
C ASN A 81 -12.65 -8.28 5.59
N LEU A 82 -13.25 -9.40 5.96
CA LEU A 82 -12.85 -10.73 5.52
C LEU A 82 -13.08 -10.92 4.01
N GLU A 83 -14.25 -10.52 3.50
CA GLU A 83 -14.57 -10.64 2.08
C GLU A 83 -13.65 -9.77 1.21
N GLU A 84 -13.40 -8.50 1.59
CA GLU A 84 -12.44 -7.65 0.88
C GLU A 84 -11.03 -8.26 0.88
N SER A 85 -10.60 -8.87 2.01
CA SER A 85 -9.35 -9.62 2.09
C SER A 85 -9.34 -10.84 1.16
N PHE A 86 -10.40 -11.64 1.15
CA PHE A 86 -10.49 -12.86 0.36
C PHE A 86 -10.61 -12.59 -1.14
N ILE A 87 -11.32 -11.54 -1.53
CA ILE A 87 -11.42 -11.09 -2.93
C ILE A 87 -10.03 -10.70 -3.46
N PHE A 88 -9.28 -9.90 -2.71
CA PHE A 88 -7.92 -9.53 -3.11
C PHE A 88 -7.00 -10.77 -3.15
N ASN A 89 -7.02 -11.59 -2.12
CA ASN A 89 -6.15 -12.76 -1.94
C ASN A 89 -6.58 -14.00 -2.75
N LYS A 90 -7.69 -13.91 -3.51
CA LYS A 90 -8.19 -15.00 -4.38
C LYS A 90 -8.49 -16.28 -3.62
N ILE A 91 -8.98 -16.16 -2.39
CA ILE A 91 -9.33 -17.28 -1.54
C ILE A 91 -10.65 -17.90 -1.98
N ASN A 92 -10.70 -19.23 -2.04
CA ASN A 92 -11.92 -19.97 -2.33
C ASN A 92 -12.73 -20.19 -1.04
N TYR A 93 -13.92 -19.61 -0.95
CA TYR A 93 -14.76 -19.69 0.26
C TYR A 93 -16.24 -19.80 -0.06
N THR A 94 -17.01 -20.17 0.95
CA THR A 94 -18.48 -20.17 0.95
C THR A 94 -18.96 -19.49 2.23
N LEU A 95 -19.99 -18.67 2.13
CA LEU A 95 -20.64 -18.03 3.28
C LEU A 95 -21.83 -18.85 3.77
N ALA A 96 -22.04 -18.89 5.08
CA ALA A 96 -23.20 -19.48 5.71
C ALA A 96 -23.64 -18.66 6.93
N ASP A 97 -24.93 -18.30 6.99
CA ASP A 97 -25.49 -17.79 8.24
C ASP A 97 -25.51 -18.90 9.31
N ILE A 98 -25.17 -18.57 10.55
CA ILE A 98 -25.11 -19.53 11.68
C ILE A 98 -26.45 -20.23 11.96
N GLY A 99 -27.56 -19.62 11.56
CA GLY A 99 -28.90 -20.20 11.67
C GLY A 99 -29.19 -21.33 10.67
N ASN A 100 -28.33 -21.50 9.66
CA ASN A 100 -28.52 -22.49 8.61
C ASN A 100 -27.87 -23.84 8.97
N ILE A 101 -28.48 -24.92 8.51
CA ILE A 101 -27.86 -26.26 8.53
C ILE A 101 -26.98 -26.37 7.29
N VAL A 102 -25.68 -26.60 7.50
CA VAL A 102 -24.69 -26.65 6.42
C VAL A 102 -23.87 -27.93 6.50
N SER A 103 -23.61 -28.57 5.34
CA SER A 103 -22.63 -29.66 5.28
C SER A 103 -21.22 -29.12 5.48
N THR A 104 -20.40 -29.85 6.22
CA THR A 104 -18.97 -29.58 6.42
C THR A 104 -18.07 -30.26 5.39
N ASP A 105 -18.65 -31.04 4.47
CA ASP A 105 -17.90 -31.81 3.48
C ASP A 105 -17.27 -30.88 2.42
N GLY A 106 -16.04 -31.20 2.04
CA GLY A 106 -15.31 -30.43 1.00
C GLY A 106 -14.65 -29.14 1.50
N TYR A 107 -14.67 -28.86 2.82
CA TYR A 107 -13.98 -27.73 3.40
C TYR A 107 -12.80 -28.17 4.26
N GLU A 108 -11.69 -27.40 4.19
CA GLU A 108 -10.48 -27.64 4.99
C GLU A 108 -10.44 -26.77 6.25
N THR A 109 -11.12 -25.62 6.22
CA THR A 109 -11.09 -24.64 7.31
C THR A 109 -12.48 -24.05 7.53
N PHE A 110 -12.89 -23.97 8.79
CA PHE A 110 -14.10 -23.30 9.25
C PHE A 110 -13.71 -21.99 9.95
N ILE A 111 -14.36 -20.89 9.56
CA ILE A 111 -14.10 -19.57 10.12
C ILE A 111 -15.39 -19.03 10.71
N PHE A 112 -15.39 -18.62 11.98
CA PHE A 112 -16.49 -17.91 12.60
C PHE A 112 -16.17 -16.41 12.66
N ALA A 113 -16.81 -15.65 11.80
CA ALA A 113 -16.74 -14.19 11.74
C ALA A 113 -17.94 -13.58 12.51
N THR A 114 -18.06 -13.91 13.81
CA THR A 114 -19.20 -13.49 14.62
C THR A 114 -18.84 -13.30 16.09
N ASP A 115 -19.53 -12.36 16.71
CA ASP A 115 -19.55 -12.08 18.16
C ASP A 115 -20.66 -12.84 18.91
N SER A 116 -21.59 -13.49 18.18
CA SER A 116 -22.75 -14.13 18.78
C SER A 116 -23.07 -15.47 18.10
N PHE A 117 -23.20 -16.50 18.90
CA PHE A 117 -23.59 -17.87 18.50
C PHE A 117 -25.08 -18.14 18.73
N ILE A 118 -25.89 -17.14 19.07
CA ILE A 118 -27.33 -17.28 19.21
C ILE A 118 -27.93 -17.67 17.87
N GLY A 119 -28.62 -18.83 17.85
CA GLY A 119 -29.21 -19.39 16.63
C GLY A 119 -28.37 -20.45 15.94
N LEU A 120 -27.11 -20.68 16.37
CA LEU A 120 -26.31 -21.78 15.82
C LEU A 120 -27.02 -23.10 15.95
N GLN A 121 -27.20 -23.81 14.84
CA GLN A 121 -27.87 -25.11 14.80
C GLN A 121 -27.01 -26.18 15.47
N LYS A 122 -27.61 -26.99 16.34
CA LYS A 122 -26.90 -28.07 17.04
C LYS A 122 -26.24 -29.05 16.08
N SER A 123 -26.88 -29.36 14.96
CA SER A 123 -26.31 -30.24 13.92
C SER A 123 -25.04 -29.63 13.30
N THR A 124 -25.05 -28.33 13.00
CA THR A 124 -23.88 -27.61 12.47
C THR A 124 -22.74 -27.56 13.48
N PHE A 125 -23.06 -27.29 14.77
CA PHE A 125 -22.07 -27.34 15.87
C PHE A 125 -21.39 -28.70 15.96
N GLU A 126 -22.16 -29.81 16.03
CA GLU A 126 -21.59 -31.16 16.12
C GLU A 126 -20.81 -31.55 14.86
N ALA A 127 -21.28 -31.15 13.66
CA ALA A 127 -20.58 -31.42 12.40
C ALA A 127 -19.21 -30.71 12.36
N VAL A 128 -19.15 -29.41 12.68
CA VAL A 128 -17.89 -28.64 12.73
C VAL A 128 -16.94 -29.20 13.80
N LYS A 129 -17.45 -29.51 14.99
CA LYS A 129 -16.67 -30.11 16.08
C LYS A 129 -16.06 -31.45 15.67
N GLN A 130 -16.85 -32.34 15.04
CA GLN A 130 -16.36 -33.63 14.57
C GLN A 130 -15.37 -33.50 13.41
N ALA A 131 -15.62 -32.59 12.47
CA ALA A 131 -14.70 -32.31 11.35
C ALA A 131 -13.36 -31.80 11.87
N THR A 132 -13.38 -30.89 12.88
CA THR A 132 -12.17 -30.40 13.53
C THR A 132 -11.41 -31.52 14.23
N PHE A 133 -12.11 -32.37 14.99
CA PHE A 133 -11.47 -33.53 15.63
C PHE A 133 -10.79 -34.46 14.62
N ASN A 134 -11.35 -34.59 13.43
CA ASN A 134 -10.83 -35.42 12.33
C ASN A 134 -9.71 -34.76 11.51
N GLY A 135 -9.30 -33.52 11.82
CA GLY A 135 -8.13 -32.89 11.19
C GLY A 135 -8.41 -31.60 10.42
N LYS A 136 -9.64 -31.06 10.48
CA LYS A 136 -9.92 -29.74 9.88
C LYS A 136 -9.55 -28.60 10.82
N ASN A 137 -9.34 -27.39 10.27
CA ASN A 137 -9.01 -26.21 11.04
C ASN A 137 -10.27 -25.40 11.41
N LEU A 138 -10.26 -24.81 12.61
CA LEU A 138 -11.34 -23.98 13.14
C LEU A 138 -10.76 -22.65 13.61
N ILE A 139 -11.27 -21.53 13.10
CA ILE A 139 -10.76 -20.18 13.38
C ILE A 139 -11.90 -19.30 13.87
N PHE A 140 -11.72 -18.68 15.02
CA PHE A 140 -12.61 -17.66 15.56
C PHE A 140 -11.97 -16.28 15.36
N LEU A 141 -12.67 -15.38 14.66
CA LEU A 141 -12.21 -14.02 14.38
C LEU A 141 -12.73 -12.98 15.37
N ASN A 142 -13.48 -13.41 16.37
CA ASN A 142 -14.01 -12.53 17.41
C ASN A 142 -14.20 -13.26 18.72
N THR A 143 -14.20 -12.49 19.80
CA THR A 143 -14.65 -12.97 21.11
C THR A 143 -16.17 -12.98 21.21
N SER A 144 -16.71 -13.79 22.12
CA SER A 144 -18.15 -13.88 22.40
C SER A 144 -18.38 -14.21 23.87
N GLU A 145 -19.37 -13.59 24.49
CA GLU A 145 -19.77 -13.91 25.85
C GLU A 145 -20.19 -15.38 25.99
N TYR A 146 -20.90 -15.90 25.00
CA TYR A 146 -21.29 -17.30 24.91
C TYR A 146 -20.81 -17.91 23.59
N ASN A 147 -19.87 -18.84 23.69
CA ASN A 147 -19.40 -19.62 22.57
C ASN A 147 -19.49 -21.12 22.92
N PRO A 148 -20.32 -21.91 22.19
CA PRO A 148 -20.47 -23.35 22.48
C PRO A 148 -19.19 -24.17 22.26
N PHE A 149 -18.21 -23.60 21.54
CA PHE A 149 -16.91 -24.23 21.29
C PHE A 149 -15.87 -23.93 22.39
N ASN A 150 -16.20 -23.18 23.45
CA ASN A 150 -15.24 -22.78 24.48
C ASN A 150 -14.43 -23.94 25.03
N SER A 151 -15.10 -25.06 25.38
CA SER A 151 -14.42 -26.22 25.95
C SER A 151 -13.37 -26.86 25.04
N ILE A 152 -13.61 -26.89 23.74
CA ILE A 152 -12.64 -27.42 22.76
C ILE A 152 -11.60 -26.39 22.36
N SER A 153 -11.87 -25.09 22.58
CA SER A 153 -10.94 -23.97 22.34
C SER A 153 -10.00 -23.73 23.54
N GLY A 154 -10.14 -24.52 24.62
CA GLY A 154 -9.30 -24.44 25.80
C GLY A 154 -9.77 -23.44 26.85
N ILE A 155 -10.90 -22.80 26.69
CA ILE A 155 -11.46 -21.86 27.67
C ILE A 155 -12.14 -22.62 28.77
N GLN A 156 -11.53 -22.63 29.97
CA GLN A 156 -12.06 -23.25 31.18
C GLN A 156 -13.03 -22.33 31.92
N LYS A 157 -12.78 -21.03 31.87
CA LYS A 157 -13.60 -20.02 32.56
C LYS A 157 -13.50 -18.70 31.82
N THR A 158 -14.64 -18.03 31.65
CA THR A 158 -14.76 -16.64 31.20
C THR A 158 -15.07 -15.76 32.41
N GLY A 159 -14.34 -14.66 32.58
CA GLY A 159 -14.50 -13.67 33.63
C GLY A 159 -15.20 -12.41 33.15
N LYS A 160 -14.75 -11.26 33.61
CA LYS A 160 -15.33 -9.95 33.28
C LYS A 160 -14.94 -9.50 31.86
N VAL A 161 -15.78 -8.64 31.28
CA VAL A 161 -15.44 -7.88 30.10
C VAL A 161 -14.55 -6.70 30.47
N ILE A 162 -13.48 -6.47 29.72
CA ILE A 162 -12.71 -5.25 29.72
C ILE A 162 -13.09 -4.53 28.42
N GLU A 163 -13.88 -3.46 28.56
CA GLU A 163 -14.51 -2.75 27.44
C GLU A 163 -13.49 -2.05 26.53
N LYS A 164 -12.36 -1.62 27.08
CA LYS A 164 -11.34 -0.85 26.38
C LYS A 164 -9.95 -1.43 26.66
N SER A 165 -9.64 -2.51 26.00
CA SER A 165 -8.29 -3.00 25.89
C SER A 165 -7.60 -2.45 24.65
N SER A 166 -6.30 -2.35 24.70
CA SER A 166 -5.46 -1.88 23.60
C SER A 166 -4.13 -2.60 23.60
N GLU A 167 -3.35 -2.38 22.58
CA GLU A 167 -2.04 -3.01 22.34
C GLU A 167 -2.16 -4.52 22.10
N ILE A 168 -1.25 -5.04 21.29
CA ILE A 168 -1.14 -6.47 20.96
C ILE A 168 0.32 -6.86 21.11
N HIS A 169 0.64 -7.62 22.16
CA HIS A 169 2.00 -8.06 22.45
C HIS A 169 2.20 -9.50 21.94
N PHE A 170 2.82 -9.64 20.78
CA PHE A 170 3.12 -10.94 20.20
C PHE A 170 4.24 -11.64 20.96
N THR A 171 4.07 -12.93 21.21
CA THR A 171 5.07 -13.83 21.78
C THR A 171 5.64 -14.80 20.74
N HIS A 172 5.06 -14.81 19.55
CA HIS A 172 5.44 -15.70 18.45
C HIS A 172 5.50 -14.92 17.13
N LYS A 173 6.37 -15.38 16.26
CA LYS A 173 6.51 -14.85 14.90
C LYS A 173 5.28 -15.19 14.06
N LEU A 174 4.71 -14.20 13.38
CA LEU A 174 3.56 -14.37 12.51
C LEU A 174 3.86 -13.96 11.06
N PHE A 175 4.37 -12.73 10.87
CA PHE A 175 4.74 -12.19 9.58
C PHE A 175 5.78 -11.08 9.74
N PRO A 176 6.76 -10.91 8.81
CA PRO A 176 7.83 -9.94 8.97
C PRO A 176 7.31 -8.53 9.31
N GLY A 177 7.84 -7.91 10.36
CA GLY A 177 7.48 -6.59 10.84
C GLY A 177 6.14 -6.52 11.58
N LEU A 178 5.13 -7.26 11.17
CA LEU A 178 3.78 -7.18 11.74
C LEU A 178 3.74 -7.60 13.21
N ASP A 179 4.47 -8.65 13.59
CA ASP A 179 4.53 -9.16 14.95
C ASP A 179 5.52 -8.43 15.88
N GLN A 180 6.17 -7.37 15.37
CA GLN A 180 7.11 -6.55 16.11
C GLN A 180 6.50 -5.22 16.56
N HIS A 181 5.33 -4.87 16.03
CA HIS A 181 4.65 -3.61 16.29
C HIS A 181 3.31 -3.84 16.96
N SER A 182 2.93 -2.91 17.83
CA SER A 182 1.65 -2.86 18.50
C SER A 182 1.02 -1.49 18.27
N PRO A 183 -0.25 -1.41 17.88
CA PRO A 183 -0.92 -0.12 17.68
C PRO A 183 -1.06 0.64 19.01
N SER A 184 -1.26 1.95 18.93
CA SER A 184 -1.59 2.76 20.10
C SER A 184 -3.01 2.47 20.62
N SER A 185 -3.28 2.93 21.85
CA SER A 185 -4.62 2.90 22.41
C SER A 185 -5.60 3.89 21.76
N GLU A 186 -5.12 4.72 20.83
CA GLU A 186 -5.97 5.63 20.05
C GLU A 186 -6.38 4.98 18.74
N MET A 187 -5.51 4.14 18.17
CA MET A 187 -5.74 3.51 16.87
C MET A 187 -6.59 2.24 16.97
N VAL A 188 -6.31 1.37 17.93
CA VAL A 188 -7.04 0.10 18.08
C VAL A 188 -7.48 -0.08 19.55
N VAL A 189 -8.78 0.04 19.78
CA VAL A 189 -9.43 -0.19 21.06
C VAL A 189 -10.52 -1.23 20.89
N HIS A 190 -10.56 -2.25 21.73
CA HIS A 190 -11.49 -3.35 21.59
C HIS A 190 -11.87 -3.96 22.94
N PRO A 191 -13.09 -4.52 23.10
CA PRO A 191 -13.46 -5.31 24.25
C PRO A 191 -12.77 -6.69 24.21
N ILE A 192 -12.40 -7.17 25.39
CA ILE A 192 -11.87 -8.52 25.63
C ILE A 192 -12.52 -9.14 26.87
N PHE A 193 -12.48 -10.47 26.97
CA PHE A 193 -12.89 -11.16 28.18
C PHE A 193 -11.66 -11.63 28.97
N GLU A 194 -11.73 -11.52 30.29
CA GLU A 194 -10.84 -12.30 31.15
C GLU A 194 -11.10 -13.79 30.88
N VAL A 195 -10.06 -14.56 30.59
CA VAL A 195 -10.19 -16.00 30.30
C VAL A 195 -9.15 -16.79 31.06
N ALA A 196 -9.56 -17.94 31.59
CA ALA A 196 -8.64 -18.97 32.06
C ALA A 196 -8.56 -20.07 31.02
N LEU A 197 -7.36 -20.30 30.49
CA LEU A 197 -7.10 -21.31 29.46
C LEU A 197 -6.53 -22.61 30.12
N ASP A 198 -6.74 -23.72 29.42
CA ASP A 198 -6.06 -24.98 29.78
C ASP A 198 -4.58 -24.95 29.36
N SER A 199 -3.81 -25.90 29.87
CA SER A 199 -2.36 -25.97 29.64
C SER A 199 -1.96 -26.40 28.22
N GLU A 200 -2.90 -26.83 27.40
CA GLU A 200 -2.66 -27.22 26.00
C GLU A 200 -2.76 -26.03 25.02
N CYS A 201 -3.20 -24.85 25.53
CA CYS A 201 -3.27 -23.63 24.74
C CYS A 201 -1.88 -23.00 24.58
N LYS A 202 -1.47 -22.79 23.35
CA LYS A 202 -0.28 -22.01 22.99
C LYS A 202 -0.71 -20.55 22.75
N ILE A 203 -0.33 -19.65 23.68
CA ILE A 203 -0.68 -18.24 23.56
C ILE A 203 0.32 -17.56 22.64
N LEU A 204 -0.19 -16.82 21.63
CA LEU A 204 0.57 -16.18 20.56
C LEU A 204 0.61 -14.66 20.70
N ALA A 205 -0.39 -14.07 21.38
CA ALA A 205 -0.40 -12.65 21.71
C ALA A 205 -1.18 -12.37 23.00
N TRP A 206 -0.76 -11.33 23.70
CA TRP A 206 -1.34 -10.82 24.93
C TRP A 206 -1.81 -9.38 24.79
N SER A 207 -2.83 -9.00 25.56
CA SER A 207 -3.22 -7.61 25.72
C SER A 207 -2.28 -6.87 26.68
N LYS A 208 -2.45 -5.54 26.75
CA LYS A 208 -1.79 -4.69 27.76
C LYS A 208 -2.06 -5.15 29.20
N GLU A 209 -3.23 -5.70 29.45
CA GLU A 209 -3.67 -6.21 30.76
C GLU A 209 -3.13 -7.61 31.06
N ASN A 210 -2.26 -8.17 30.21
CA ASN A 210 -1.77 -9.54 30.29
C ASN A 210 -2.89 -10.60 30.18
N ILE A 211 -3.88 -10.35 29.35
CA ILE A 211 -4.94 -11.32 29.04
C ILE A 211 -4.64 -11.92 27.66
N PRO A 212 -4.79 -13.25 27.47
CA PRO A 212 -4.61 -13.87 26.17
C PRO A 212 -5.54 -13.27 25.10
N LEU A 213 -4.97 -12.82 23.99
CA LEU A 213 -5.70 -12.28 22.83
C LEU A 213 -5.80 -13.29 21.71
N LEU A 214 -4.67 -13.92 21.36
CA LEU A 214 -4.57 -14.87 20.26
C LEU A 214 -3.93 -16.14 20.80
N TRP A 215 -4.58 -17.28 20.57
CA TRP A 215 -4.00 -18.58 20.91
C TRP A 215 -4.41 -19.67 19.94
N GLU A 216 -3.64 -20.73 19.98
CA GLU A 216 -3.88 -21.98 19.25
C GLU A 216 -4.06 -23.12 20.24
N ARG A 217 -4.93 -24.08 19.89
CA ARG A 217 -5.12 -25.33 20.62
C ARG A 217 -5.32 -26.48 19.64
N THR A 218 -4.68 -27.61 19.90
CA THR A 218 -4.93 -28.85 19.16
C THR A 218 -6.20 -29.51 19.68
N TYR A 219 -7.06 -29.98 18.77
CA TYR A 219 -8.26 -30.74 19.11
C TYR A 219 -8.39 -31.98 18.20
N GLY A 220 -8.11 -33.16 18.74
CA GLY A 220 -7.94 -34.40 17.97
C GLY A 220 -6.77 -34.27 17.00
N LYS A 221 -7.06 -34.35 15.69
CA LYS A 221 -6.08 -34.14 14.62
C LYS A 221 -6.11 -32.71 14.04
N GLY A 222 -7.11 -31.92 14.44
CA GLY A 222 -7.31 -30.55 13.93
C GLY A 222 -6.78 -29.49 14.87
N ARG A 223 -6.89 -28.24 14.43
CA ARG A 223 -6.39 -27.04 15.12
C ARG A 223 -7.50 -26.03 15.32
N ILE A 224 -7.46 -25.36 16.43
CA ILE A 224 -8.35 -24.26 16.76
C ILE A 224 -7.52 -23.01 16.99
N LEU A 225 -7.82 -21.95 16.27
CA LEU A 225 -7.28 -20.61 16.49
C LEU A 225 -8.39 -19.73 17.07
N TYR A 226 -8.10 -19.08 18.16
CA TYR A 226 -9.08 -18.24 18.84
C TYR A 226 -8.58 -16.80 19.00
N THR A 227 -9.49 -15.86 18.72
CA THR A 227 -9.29 -14.43 18.91
C THR A 227 -10.20 -13.96 20.05
N ASN A 228 -9.62 -13.52 21.16
CA ASN A 228 -10.33 -12.93 22.29
C ASN A 228 -10.35 -11.40 22.20
N ALA A 229 -10.86 -10.88 21.08
CA ALA A 229 -10.90 -9.46 20.79
C ALA A 229 -11.86 -9.18 19.63
N SER A 230 -12.28 -7.92 19.46
CA SER A 230 -13.12 -7.50 18.33
C SER A 230 -12.39 -6.70 17.26
N PHE A 231 -11.08 -6.57 17.34
CA PHE A 231 -10.30 -5.67 16.47
C PHE A 231 -10.36 -6.04 14.97
N PHE A 232 -10.76 -7.26 14.60
CA PHE A 232 -10.92 -7.64 13.19
C PHE A 232 -12.13 -6.99 12.49
N ALA A 233 -12.98 -6.28 13.24
CA ALA A 233 -13.98 -5.39 12.67
C ALA A 233 -13.33 -4.14 12.02
N ASP A 234 -12.12 -3.76 12.45
CA ASP A 234 -11.43 -2.58 11.96
C ASP A 234 -10.62 -2.87 10.68
N LYS A 235 -10.78 -2.02 9.68
CA LYS A 235 -10.09 -2.12 8.39
C LYS A 235 -8.56 -2.15 8.54
N ILE A 236 -8.03 -1.40 9.51
CA ILE A 236 -6.59 -1.27 9.76
C ILE A 236 -5.92 -2.56 10.23
N THR A 237 -6.68 -3.54 10.72
CA THR A 237 -6.17 -4.84 11.18
C THR A 237 -6.30 -5.94 10.13
N ARG A 238 -6.72 -5.61 8.91
CA ARG A 238 -6.99 -6.58 7.83
C ARG A 238 -5.76 -7.42 7.47
N GLY A 239 -4.56 -6.83 7.55
CA GLY A 239 -3.32 -7.56 7.34
C GLY A 239 -3.08 -8.62 8.41
N LEU A 240 -3.28 -8.28 9.69
CA LEU A 240 -3.21 -9.23 10.80
C LEU A 240 -4.25 -10.35 10.64
N MET A 241 -5.49 -10.01 10.29
CA MET A 241 -6.54 -11.01 10.06
C MET A 241 -6.14 -12.00 8.96
N ASN A 242 -5.61 -11.51 7.83
CA ASN A 242 -5.14 -12.36 6.74
C ASN A 242 -4.00 -13.30 7.19
N GLN A 243 -3.03 -12.79 7.94
CA GLN A 243 -1.91 -13.58 8.43
C GLN A 243 -2.33 -14.56 9.54
N TRP A 244 -3.33 -14.20 10.35
CA TRP A 244 -3.93 -15.08 11.35
C TRP A 244 -4.62 -16.29 10.68
N ILE A 245 -5.41 -16.05 9.64
CA ILE A 245 -6.03 -17.12 8.85
C ILE A 245 -4.96 -17.95 8.13
N SER A 246 -3.95 -17.31 7.56
CA SER A 246 -2.81 -17.96 6.93
C SER A 246 -2.10 -18.92 7.89
N TYR A 247 -1.84 -18.48 9.12
CA TYR A 247 -1.21 -19.29 10.17
C TYR A 247 -2.07 -20.50 10.55
N GLY A 248 -3.40 -20.38 10.48
CA GLY A 248 -4.36 -21.44 10.78
C GLY A 248 -4.42 -22.57 9.76
N ASN A 249 -3.79 -22.45 8.60
CA ASN A 249 -3.85 -23.42 7.52
C ASN A 249 -2.54 -24.19 7.35
N ASP A 250 -2.61 -25.42 6.79
CA ASP A 250 -1.41 -26.21 6.47
C ASP A 250 -0.59 -25.59 5.34
N TRP A 251 -1.27 -25.00 4.36
CA TRP A 251 -0.70 -24.10 3.37
C TRP A 251 -1.68 -22.96 3.09
N TYR A 252 -1.16 -21.81 2.73
CA TYR A 252 -1.97 -20.64 2.40
C TYR A 252 -1.28 -19.80 1.34
N ILE A 253 -2.00 -19.52 0.26
CA ILE A 253 -1.46 -18.90 -0.94
C ILE A 253 -2.18 -17.59 -1.18
N THR A 254 -1.43 -16.51 -1.42
CA THR A 254 -2.01 -15.19 -1.72
C THR A 254 -1.18 -14.45 -2.77
N PRO A 255 -1.79 -13.74 -3.73
CA PRO A 255 -1.09 -12.79 -4.57
C PRO A 255 -0.38 -11.74 -3.73
N PHE A 256 0.72 -11.20 -4.27
CA PHE A 256 1.56 -10.23 -3.58
C PHE A 256 2.08 -9.20 -4.59
N LEU A 257 1.83 -7.91 -4.39
CA LEU A 257 2.20 -6.89 -5.38
C LEU A 257 3.70 -6.60 -5.41
N ASN A 258 4.42 -6.93 -4.34
CA ASN A 258 5.87 -6.81 -4.20
C ASN A 258 6.42 -5.43 -4.57
N ALA A 259 5.82 -4.36 -4.02
CA ALA A 259 6.14 -3.00 -4.39
C ALA A 259 6.43 -2.09 -3.21
N LYS A 260 7.38 -1.15 -3.38
CA LYS A 260 7.55 0.03 -2.52
C LYS A 260 7.42 1.30 -3.35
N LEU A 261 6.55 2.22 -2.91
CA LEU A 261 6.21 3.45 -3.58
C LEU A 261 6.48 4.64 -2.66
N MET A 262 7.19 5.64 -3.17
CA MET A 262 7.49 6.86 -2.44
C MET A 262 6.90 8.06 -3.16
N HIS A 263 5.96 8.73 -2.50
CA HIS A 263 5.27 9.89 -3.01
C HIS A 263 5.84 11.17 -2.39
N ILE A 264 5.92 12.21 -3.20
CA ILE A 264 6.18 13.56 -2.72
C ILE A 264 4.98 14.41 -3.16
N ASP A 265 4.09 14.67 -2.21
CA ASP A 265 2.96 15.56 -2.44
C ASP A 265 3.49 17.01 -2.48
N ASP A 266 2.76 17.93 -3.09
CA ASP A 266 3.20 19.31 -3.30
C ASP A 266 4.59 19.41 -3.94
N PHE A 267 4.89 18.56 -4.94
CA PHE A 267 6.18 18.57 -5.60
C PHE A 267 6.11 18.08 -7.06
N PRO A 268 6.66 18.88 -8.03
CA PRO A 268 7.12 20.25 -7.85
C PRO A 268 5.98 21.20 -7.48
N ALA A 269 6.26 22.20 -6.66
CA ALA A 269 5.30 23.22 -6.27
C ALA A 269 5.95 24.59 -6.09
N PRO A 270 5.18 25.70 -6.09
CA PRO A 270 5.73 27.02 -5.86
C PRO A 270 6.40 27.13 -4.50
N ILE A 271 7.70 27.39 -4.47
CA ILE A 271 8.48 27.50 -3.24
C ILE A 271 8.15 28.83 -2.53
N PRO A 272 7.86 28.83 -1.22
CA PRO A 272 7.68 30.05 -0.46
C PRO A 272 8.92 30.95 -0.53
N ARG A 273 8.70 32.24 -0.78
CA ARG A 273 9.79 33.25 -0.83
C ARG A 273 10.06 33.92 0.51
N THR A 274 9.34 33.51 1.53
CA THR A 274 9.52 33.99 2.91
C THR A 274 10.77 33.38 3.52
N ILE A 275 11.39 34.08 4.43
CA ILE A 275 12.48 33.54 5.25
C ILE A 275 11.83 32.70 6.36
N ASN A 276 12.08 31.41 6.34
CA ASN A 276 11.72 30.55 7.46
C ASN A 276 12.85 30.59 8.50
N LYS A 277 12.50 30.84 9.76
CA LYS A 277 13.48 31.02 10.84
C LYS A 277 14.29 29.76 11.11
N VAL A 278 13.67 28.57 11.10
CA VAL A 278 14.36 27.30 11.36
C VAL A 278 15.43 27.07 10.28
N ILE A 279 15.08 27.28 9.01
CA ILE A 279 16.03 27.17 7.89
C ILE A 279 17.14 28.22 8.00
N GLN A 280 16.79 29.47 8.33
CA GLN A 280 17.78 30.53 8.47
C GLN A 280 18.76 30.26 9.63
N ASP A 281 18.26 29.75 10.74
CA ASP A 281 19.08 29.45 11.92
C ASP A 281 19.99 28.22 11.67
N GLU A 282 19.51 27.19 10.97
CA GLU A 282 20.26 25.96 10.72
C GLU A 282 21.23 26.07 9.52
N TYR A 283 20.79 26.67 8.40
CA TYR A 283 21.53 26.67 7.13
C TYR A 283 22.02 28.06 6.69
N GLN A 284 21.56 29.14 7.30
CA GLN A 284 21.87 30.53 6.95
C GLN A 284 21.58 30.87 5.48
N MET A 285 20.49 30.33 4.93
CA MET A 285 20.08 30.55 3.56
C MET A 285 18.59 30.85 3.45
N SER A 286 18.15 31.27 2.25
CA SER A 286 16.70 31.43 1.97
C SER A 286 15.98 30.10 1.93
N THR A 287 14.66 30.11 2.20
CA THR A 287 13.81 28.92 2.08
C THR A 287 13.94 28.29 0.68
N ARG A 288 13.97 29.11 -0.38
CA ARG A 288 14.12 28.64 -1.76
C ARG A 288 15.48 27.96 -2.00
N ASP A 289 16.57 28.54 -1.51
CA ASP A 289 17.90 27.95 -1.67
C ASP A 289 18.03 26.65 -0.90
N PHE A 290 17.44 26.57 0.28
CA PHE A 290 17.39 25.36 1.09
C PHE A 290 16.70 24.21 0.32
N TYR A 291 15.50 24.42 -0.22
CA TYR A 291 14.80 23.35 -0.97
C TYR A 291 15.59 22.89 -2.18
N LYS A 292 16.23 23.81 -2.92
CA LYS A 292 16.98 23.47 -4.14
C LYS A 292 18.35 22.88 -3.87
N GLN A 293 19.04 23.33 -2.84
CA GLN A 293 20.45 22.98 -2.63
C GLN A 293 20.68 21.93 -1.55
N ILE A 294 19.75 21.79 -0.61
CA ILE A 294 19.85 20.86 0.53
C ILE A 294 18.76 19.79 0.41
N TRP A 295 17.50 20.17 0.60
CA TRP A 295 16.40 19.22 0.73
C TRP A 295 16.27 18.29 -0.48
N LEU A 296 16.16 18.81 -1.70
CA LEU A 296 16.01 17.99 -2.90
C LEU A 296 17.22 17.08 -3.12
N LYS A 297 18.44 17.59 -2.92
CA LYS A 297 19.64 16.76 -3.04
C LYS A 297 19.67 15.63 -2.02
N ASP A 298 19.33 15.92 -0.79
CA ASP A 298 19.24 14.91 0.28
C ASP A 298 18.19 13.85 -0.04
N MET A 299 17.01 14.24 -0.53
CA MET A 299 15.97 13.30 -0.95
C MET A 299 16.45 12.38 -2.10
N LEU A 300 17.08 12.94 -3.12
CA LEU A 300 17.63 12.16 -4.23
C LEU A 300 18.78 11.25 -3.80
N GLU A 301 19.59 11.67 -2.84
CA GLU A 301 20.65 10.85 -2.25
C GLU A 301 20.05 9.67 -1.47
N ILE A 302 19.01 9.89 -0.65
CA ILE A 302 18.25 8.83 0.03
C ILE A 302 17.71 7.86 -1.00
N ALA A 303 17.05 8.35 -2.07
CA ALA A 303 16.51 7.50 -3.12
C ALA A 303 17.59 6.59 -3.72
N LYS A 304 18.79 7.12 -3.94
CA LYS A 304 19.90 6.38 -4.53
C LYS A 304 20.40 5.24 -3.64
N TYR A 305 20.67 5.51 -2.36
CA TYR A 305 21.26 4.49 -1.49
C TYR A 305 20.23 3.53 -0.87
N ARG A 306 18.95 3.98 -0.76
CA ARG A 306 17.82 3.15 -0.33
C ARG A 306 17.07 2.48 -1.48
N ASN A 307 17.55 2.64 -2.72
CA ASN A 307 16.91 2.11 -3.91
C ASN A 307 15.41 2.45 -3.94
N LEU A 308 15.09 3.75 -3.96
CA LEU A 308 13.72 4.27 -4.05
C LEU A 308 13.51 4.96 -5.40
N ILE A 309 12.25 5.05 -5.81
CA ILE A 309 11.79 5.85 -6.95
C ILE A 309 10.70 6.79 -6.43
N TYR A 310 10.85 8.09 -6.65
CA TYR A 310 9.86 9.07 -6.24
C TYR A 310 8.82 9.33 -7.33
N SER A 311 7.55 9.36 -6.93
CA SER A 311 6.45 9.94 -7.71
C SER A 311 6.10 11.29 -7.09
N GLY A 312 6.33 12.38 -7.82
CA GLY A 312 6.01 13.74 -7.37
C GLY A 312 4.66 14.20 -7.90
N PHE A 313 3.90 14.94 -7.09
CA PHE A 313 2.56 15.39 -7.45
C PHE A 313 2.50 16.90 -7.52
N ILE A 314 2.42 17.40 -8.77
CA ILE A 314 2.61 18.82 -9.09
C ILE A 314 1.43 19.70 -8.66
N ILE A 315 1.76 20.87 -8.14
CA ILE A 315 0.89 22.03 -7.97
C ILE A 315 1.49 23.21 -8.74
N ILE A 316 0.64 24.01 -9.37
CA ILE A 316 1.09 25.15 -10.19
C ILE A 316 1.07 26.47 -9.41
N ASP A 317 0.09 26.63 -8.50
CA ASP A 317 -0.12 27.88 -7.76
C ASP A 317 -0.81 27.57 -6.41
N TYR A 318 -0.72 28.49 -5.46
CA TYR A 318 -1.46 28.47 -4.19
C TYR A 318 -2.40 29.68 -4.06
N ASN A 319 -2.88 30.24 -5.17
CA ASN A 319 -3.65 31.48 -5.19
C ASN A 319 -5.15 31.32 -4.82
N ASN A 320 -5.62 30.10 -4.51
CA ASN A 320 -7.01 29.78 -4.21
C ASN A 320 -8.03 30.22 -5.30
N ALA A 321 -7.57 30.38 -6.54
CA ALA A 321 -8.45 30.74 -7.67
C ALA A 321 -9.28 29.51 -8.08
N VAL A 322 -10.56 29.51 -7.72
CA VAL A 322 -11.56 28.46 -8.02
C VAL A 322 -12.56 28.89 -9.10
N ARG A 323 -12.31 30.03 -9.76
CA ARG A 323 -13.08 30.54 -10.91
C ARG A 323 -12.13 30.83 -12.05
N LYS A 324 -12.54 30.54 -13.27
CA LYS A 324 -11.73 30.77 -14.46
C LYS A 324 -11.24 32.20 -14.59
N GLU A 325 -12.10 33.17 -14.28
CA GLU A 325 -11.79 34.60 -14.34
C GLU A 325 -10.75 35.08 -13.31
N ASP A 326 -10.56 34.34 -12.21
CA ASP A 326 -9.61 34.66 -11.13
C ASP A 326 -8.23 34.04 -11.36
N MET A 327 -8.10 33.12 -12.33
CA MET A 327 -6.85 32.43 -12.63
C MET A 327 -5.86 33.39 -13.31
N LYS A 328 -4.68 33.53 -12.72
CA LYS A 328 -3.61 34.42 -13.19
C LYS A 328 -2.49 33.64 -13.86
N GLU A 329 -1.71 34.34 -14.69
CA GLU A 329 -0.47 33.77 -15.21
C GLU A 329 0.53 33.53 -14.09
N VAL A 330 1.16 32.36 -14.13
CA VAL A 330 2.23 31.98 -13.21
C VAL A 330 3.52 32.68 -13.61
N SER A 331 4.26 33.20 -12.63
CA SER A 331 5.50 33.92 -12.89
C SER A 331 6.54 33.02 -13.56
N GLN A 332 7.37 33.60 -14.43
CA GLN A 332 8.42 32.88 -15.14
C GLN A 332 9.41 32.22 -14.14
N ILE A 333 9.74 32.89 -13.05
CA ILE A 333 10.65 32.34 -12.03
C ILE A 333 10.05 31.12 -11.33
N THR A 334 8.74 31.12 -11.05
CA THR A 334 8.03 29.96 -10.50
C THR A 334 8.08 28.79 -11.49
N LEU A 335 7.79 29.03 -12.77
CA LEU A 335 7.84 27.98 -13.77
C LEU A 335 9.25 27.40 -13.96
N GLU A 336 10.31 28.23 -13.85
CA GLU A 336 11.69 27.75 -13.90
C GLU A 336 12.05 26.87 -12.68
N ASP A 337 11.54 27.19 -11.50
CA ASP A 337 11.73 26.34 -10.31
C ASP A 337 11.02 24.99 -10.48
N LEU A 338 9.75 24.99 -10.87
CA LEU A 338 8.98 23.78 -11.15
C LEU A 338 9.61 22.90 -12.25
N ASP A 339 10.13 23.52 -13.32
CA ASP A 339 10.80 22.82 -14.42
C ASP A 339 12.09 22.13 -13.94
N ILE A 340 12.92 22.82 -13.15
CA ILE A 340 14.16 22.26 -12.60
C ILE A 340 13.85 21.08 -11.67
N GLU A 341 12.95 21.25 -10.72
CA GLU A 341 12.58 20.23 -9.76
C GLU A 341 11.97 18.99 -10.44
N GLY A 342 11.05 19.19 -11.38
CA GLY A 342 10.45 18.09 -12.11
C GLY A 342 11.45 17.34 -12.99
N ARG A 343 12.42 18.04 -13.61
CA ARG A 343 13.47 17.39 -14.40
C ARG A 343 14.43 16.59 -13.54
N GLU A 344 14.80 17.08 -12.38
CA GLU A 344 15.63 16.32 -11.42
C GLU A 344 14.92 15.01 -11.04
N LEU A 345 13.60 15.06 -10.81
CA LEU A 345 12.82 13.85 -10.53
C LEU A 345 12.90 12.84 -11.69
N PHE A 346 12.67 13.27 -12.92
CA PHE A 346 12.77 12.41 -14.12
C PHE A 346 14.17 11.85 -14.33
N LEU A 347 15.22 12.64 -14.10
CA LEU A 347 16.62 12.19 -14.25
C LEU A 347 16.96 11.05 -13.27
N HIS A 348 16.24 10.96 -12.16
CA HIS A 348 16.39 9.90 -11.16
C HIS A 348 15.34 8.78 -11.31
N GLY A 349 14.70 8.65 -12.48
CA GLY A 349 13.76 7.59 -12.79
C GLY A 349 12.35 7.79 -12.25
N GLY A 350 12.08 8.94 -11.62
CA GLY A 350 10.78 9.28 -11.06
C GLY A 350 9.71 9.60 -12.10
N GLU A 351 8.51 9.91 -11.62
CA GLU A 351 7.38 10.36 -12.44
C GLU A 351 6.73 11.62 -11.84
N ILE A 352 5.94 12.33 -12.66
CA ILE A 352 5.09 13.42 -12.22
C ILE A 352 3.63 13.00 -12.39
N GLY A 353 2.87 13.11 -11.30
CA GLY A 353 1.41 13.05 -11.24
C GLY A 353 0.81 14.41 -10.92
N ILE A 354 -0.44 14.44 -10.54
CA ILE A 354 -1.27 15.64 -10.32
C ILE A 354 -1.68 15.74 -8.87
N HIS A 355 -1.46 16.91 -8.24
CA HIS A 355 -2.03 17.25 -6.93
C HIS A 355 -3.03 18.41 -6.99
N GLY A 356 -3.31 18.89 -8.18
CA GLY A 356 -4.26 19.97 -8.44
C GLY A 356 -3.60 21.21 -9.05
N TYR A 357 -4.44 22.12 -9.55
CA TYR A 357 -3.97 23.39 -10.07
C TYR A 357 -3.46 24.29 -8.94
N ASN A 358 -4.23 24.38 -7.85
CA ASN A 358 -4.03 25.34 -6.76
C ASN A 358 -4.24 24.76 -5.36
N HIS A 359 -4.04 23.45 -5.19
CA HIS A 359 -4.24 22.72 -3.94
C HIS A 359 -5.68 22.76 -3.36
N ASN A 360 -6.69 23.24 -4.11
CA ASN A 360 -8.08 23.10 -3.68
C ASN A 360 -8.64 21.75 -4.13
N PRO A 361 -9.25 20.96 -3.23
CA PRO A 361 -9.87 19.69 -3.57
C PRO A 361 -11.02 19.90 -4.57
N LEU A 362 -11.29 18.89 -5.39
CA LEU A 362 -12.31 18.95 -6.45
C LEU A 362 -13.71 18.68 -5.87
N VAL A 363 -14.23 19.66 -5.14
CA VAL A 363 -15.51 19.60 -4.42
C VAL A 363 -16.27 20.92 -4.54
N PHE A 364 -17.59 20.87 -4.34
CA PHE A 364 -18.48 22.02 -4.39
C PHE A 364 -18.84 22.54 -3.00
N ASP A 365 -19.53 23.67 -2.96
CA ASP A 365 -20.05 24.22 -1.72
C ASP A 365 -21.02 23.25 -1.04
N GLY A 366 -20.85 23.06 0.26
CA GLY A 366 -21.61 22.10 1.05
C GLY A 366 -21.03 20.68 1.13
N ASP A 367 -19.99 20.34 0.35
CA ASP A 367 -19.38 19.01 0.38
C ASP A 367 -18.48 18.77 1.60
N ILE A 368 -17.86 19.84 2.11
CA ILE A 368 -16.94 19.83 3.25
C ILE A 368 -17.03 21.12 4.05
N ASP A 369 -16.42 21.16 5.24
CA ASP A 369 -16.22 22.40 5.99
C ASP A 369 -15.03 23.20 5.41
N PHE A 370 -15.31 24.06 4.45
CA PHE A 370 -14.30 24.89 3.77
C PHE A 370 -13.59 25.86 4.70
N VAL A 371 -14.28 26.36 5.74
CA VAL A 371 -13.69 27.31 6.69
C VAL A 371 -12.67 26.62 7.58
N ALA A 372 -13.04 25.48 8.16
CA ALA A 372 -12.14 24.71 9.01
C ALA A 372 -10.88 24.20 8.26
N LEU A 373 -11.03 23.89 6.96
CA LEU A 373 -9.95 23.37 6.14
C LEU A 373 -9.20 24.46 5.34
N SER A 374 -9.64 25.72 5.41
CA SER A 374 -9.05 26.85 4.68
C SER A 374 -9.04 26.68 3.17
N TYR A 375 -10.05 26.01 2.59
CA TYR A 375 -10.25 25.82 1.16
C TYR A 375 -11.36 26.70 0.60
N HIS A 376 -11.42 26.74 -0.74
CA HIS A 376 -12.47 27.44 -1.49
C HIS A 376 -13.23 26.43 -2.37
N PRO A 377 -14.60 26.45 -2.36
CA PRO A 377 -15.38 25.56 -3.20
C PRO A 377 -15.29 25.96 -4.68
N TRP A 378 -15.17 24.98 -5.54
CA TRP A 378 -15.34 25.21 -6.97
C TRP A 378 -16.80 25.58 -7.27
N ARG A 379 -16.99 26.57 -8.14
CA ARG A 379 -18.35 27.04 -8.48
C ARG A 379 -19.05 26.11 -9.47
N SER A 380 -18.30 25.51 -10.40
CA SER A 380 -18.84 24.68 -11.47
C SER A 380 -17.82 23.64 -11.96
N LYS A 381 -18.30 22.63 -12.69
CA LYS A 381 -17.43 21.67 -13.40
C LYS A 381 -16.59 22.35 -14.48
N GLU A 382 -17.08 23.44 -15.06
CA GLU A 382 -16.36 24.26 -16.06
C GLU A 382 -15.18 24.99 -15.42
N ASP A 383 -15.31 25.50 -14.21
CA ASP A 383 -14.22 26.12 -13.47
C ASP A 383 -13.16 25.07 -13.07
N MET A 384 -13.57 23.89 -12.58
CA MET A 384 -12.65 22.75 -12.34
C MET A 384 -11.87 22.42 -13.62
N ALA A 385 -12.57 22.30 -14.75
CA ALA A 385 -11.94 22.01 -16.04
C ALA A 385 -10.96 23.12 -16.46
N ALA A 386 -11.27 24.40 -16.17
CA ALA A 386 -10.36 25.50 -16.46
C ALA A 386 -9.05 25.38 -15.67
N GLY A 387 -9.12 25.09 -14.37
CA GLY A 387 -7.94 24.84 -13.53
C GLY A 387 -7.12 23.66 -14.02
N MET A 388 -7.76 22.55 -14.35
CA MET A 388 -7.11 21.36 -14.91
C MET A 388 -6.41 21.64 -16.24
N ASN A 389 -7.04 22.39 -17.13
CA ASN A 389 -6.45 22.78 -18.42
C ASN A 389 -5.27 23.74 -18.23
N GLN A 390 -5.35 24.64 -17.25
CA GLN A 390 -4.26 25.54 -16.89
C GLN A 390 -3.02 24.74 -16.41
N LEU A 391 -3.22 23.78 -15.51
CA LEU A 391 -2.16 22.87 -15.06
C LEU A 391 -1.55 22.13 -16.25
N LEU A 392 -2.37 21.48 -17.09
CA LEU A 392 -1.89 20.70 -18.23
C LEU A 392 -1.12 21.56 -19.24
N MET A 393 -1.54 22.81 -19.45
CA MET A 393 -0.84 23.77 -20.30
C MET A 393 0.58 24.03 -19.77
N TYR A 394 0.73 24.31 -18.47
CA TYR A 394 2.04 24.57 -17.87
C TYR A 394 2.92 23.31 -17.84
N VAL A 395 2.37 22.16 -17.50
CA VAL A 395 3.08 20.88 -17.53
C VAL A 395 3.63 20.59 -18.94
N LYS A 396 2.83 20.78 -19.99
CA LYS A 396 3.28 20.63 -21.38
C LYS A 396 4.31 21.67 -21.80
N LYS A 397 4.23 22.88 -21.25
CA LYS A 397 5.21 23.95 -21.52
C LYS A 397 6.58 23.62 -20.89
N MET A 398 6.60 23.06 -19.67
CA MET A 398 7.83 22.72 -18.94
C MET A 398 8.44 21.40 -19.43
N PHE A 399 7.64 20.35 -19.53
CA PHE A 399 8.14 18.97 -19.74
C PHE A 399 7.93 18.44 -21.17
N GLY A 400 7.27 19.20 -22.02
CA GLY A 400 7.04 18.85 -23.41
C GLY A 400 5.63 18.33 -23.70
N LYS A 401 5.23 18.42 -24.99
CA LYS A 401 3.85 18.15 -25.43
C LYS A 401 3.41 16.69 -25.29
N LYS A 402 4.37 15.76 -25.21
CA LYS A 402 4.09 14.31 -25.15
C LYS A 402 3.95 13.78 -23.71
N ILE A 403 4.16 14.63 -22.70
CA ILE A 403 4.00 14.23 -21.29
C ILE A 403 2.57 13.75 -21.03
N LYS A 404 2.44 12.66 -20.31
CA LYS A 404 1.17 12.07 -19.90
C LYS A 404 1.13 12.02 -18.38
N LEU A 405 -0.03 12.28 -17.79
CA LEU A 405 -0.24 12.28 -16.34
C LEU A 405 -1.19 11.13 -15.98
N TYR A 406 -0.68 10.18 -15.24
CA TYR A 406 -1.39 8.93 -14.94
C TYR A 406 -2.01 8.87 -13.55
N VAL A 407 -1.46 9.63 -12.61
CA VAL A 407 -1.81 9.53 -11.19
C VAL A 407 -2.32 10.86 -10.67
N TYR A 408 -3.40 10.82 -9.92
CA TYR A 408 -3.94 11.95 -9.16
C TYR A 408 -3.91 11.65 -7.67
N VAL A 409 -3.36 12.57 -6.90
CA VAL A 409 -3.45 12.61 -5.43
C VAL A 409 -4.39 13.75 -5.07
N PRO A 410 -5.52 13.49 -4.41
CA PRO A 410 -6.42 14.57 -4.01
C PRO A 410 -5.79 15.46 -2.93
N PRO A 411 -5.85 16.80 -3.05
CA PRO A 411 -5.48 17.72 -1.96
C PRO A 411 -6.20 17.36 -0.67
N SER A 412 -5.47 17.27 0.44
CA SER A 412 -5.92 16.77 1.74
C SER A 412 -6.68 15.43 1.70
N ASN A 413 -6.42 14.64 0.67
CA ASN A 413 -7.13 13.37 0.40
C ASN A 413 -8.65 13.53 0.22
N ILE A 414 -9.14 14.69 -0.20
CA ILE A 414 -10.55 14.99 -0.38
C ILE A 414 -10.94 14.88 -1.86
N LEU A 415 -11.93 14.04 -2.15
CA LEU A 415 -12.45 13.85 -3.51
C LEU A 415 -13.89 13.34 -3.47
N LYS A 416 -14.75 13.90 -4.34
CA LYS A 416 -16.12 13.44 -4.55
C LYS A 416 -16.31 12.96 -5.99
N GLU A 417 -17.47 12.35 -6.30
CA GLU A 417 -17.76 11.77 -7.62
C GLU A 417 -17.63 12.80 -8.75
N GLU A 418 -18.13 14.03 -8.54
CA GLU A 418 -18.06 15.10 -9.53
C GLU A 418 -16.62 15.46 -9.88
N GLY A 419 -15.74 15.43 -8.87
CA GLY A 419 -14.30 15.62 -9.06
C GLY A 419 -13.67 14.50 -9.88
N LYS A 420 -14.04 13.24 -9.62
CA LYS A 420 -13.58 12.09 -10.42
C LYS A 420 -14.02 12.18 -11.88
N GLU A 421 -15.29 12.54 -12.13
CA GLU A 421 -15.81 12.75 -13.48
C GLU A 421 -15.06 13.87 -14.21
N ALA A 422 -14.79 14.98 -13.52
CA ALA A 422 -14.03 16.10 -14.07
C ALA A 422 -12.59 15.68 -14.43
N LEU A 423 -11.94 14.90 -13.56
CA LEU A 423 -10.59 14.37 -13.80
C LEU A 423 -10.51 13.51 -15.06
N VAL A 424 -11.35 12.49 -15.21
CA VAL A 424 -11.28 11.57 -16.36
C VAL A 424 -11.66 12.24 -17.68
N LYS A 425 -12.49 13.29 -17.62
CA LYS A 425 -12.87 14.09 -18.79
C LYS A 425 -11.71 14.95 -19.29
N ASN A 426 -10.92 15.53 -18.39
CA ASN A 426 -9.87 16.50 -18.74
C ASN A 426 -8.48 15.87 -18.85
N TYR A 427 -8.24 14.73 -18.17
CA TYR A 427 -6.98 13.98 -18.25
C TYR A 427 -7.22 12.58 -18.81
N PRO A 428 -7.16 12.41 -20.15
CA PRO A 428 -7.50 11.14 -20.80
C PRO A 428 -6.56 9.99 -20.47
N ASP A 429 -5.32 10.28 -20.08
CA ASP A 429 -4.33 9.27 -19.67
C ASP A 429 -4.42 8.91 -18.17
N LEU A 430 -5.16 9.68 -17.37
CA LEU A 430 -5.32 9.42 -15.93
C LEU A 430 -6.04 8.09 -15.69
N ASN A 431 -5.48 7.30 -14.78
CA ASN A 431 -6.02 5.98 -14.43
C ASN A 431 -5.79 5.59 -12.97
N VAL A 432 -5.03 6.35 -12.18
CA VAL A 432 -4.78 6.08 -10.77
C VAL A 432 -5.24 7.24 -9.90
N ILE A 433 -5.96 6.91 -8.82
CA ILE A 433 -6.20 7.79 -7.67
C ILE A 433 -5.43 7.20 -6.48
N ALA A 434 -4.50 7.97 -5.93
CA ALA A 434 -3.75 7.61 -4.74
C ALA A 434 -4.18 8.51 -3.56
N SER A 435 -5.19 8.07 -2.83
CA SER A 435 -5.67 8.73 -1.61
C SER A 435 -5.25 7.91 -0.38
N VAL A 436 -6.02 7.92 0.71
CA VAL A 436 -5.69 7.19 1.92
C VAL A 436 -6.47 5.88 2.04
N PHE A 437 -5.88 4.91 2.74
CA PHE A 437 -6.55 3.65 3.05
C PHE A 437 -7.60 3.82 4.15
N TYR A 438 -7.27 4.65 5.13
CA TYR A 438 -8.10 4.99 6.27
C TYR A 438 -8.17 6.51 6.41
N GLY A 439 -9.32 7.06 6.76
CA GLY A 439 -9.52 8.49 6.90
C GLY A 439 -10.92 8.83 7.37
N ASP A 440 -11.08 10.04 7.90
CA ASP A 440 -12.35 10.56 8.42
C ASP A 440 -13.26 10.99 7.24
N SER A 441 -14.27 10.17 6.94
CA SER A 441 -15.25 10.45 5.89
C SER A 441 -16.11 11.69 6.20
N ASP A 442 -16.30 12.03 7.47
CA ASP A 442 -17.08 13.19 7.88
C ASP A 442 -16.33 14.50 7.58
N ARG A 443 -14.99 14.43 7.52
CA ARG A 443 -14.15 15.53 7.02
C ARG A 443 -13.92 15.49 5.51
N GLY A 444 -14.59 14.59 4.79
CA GLY A 444 -14.51 14.47 3.34
C GLY A 444 -13.38 13.60 2.82
N ALA A 445 -12.65 12.87 3.67
CA ALA A 445 -11.56 12.01 3.23
C ALA A 445 -12.06 10.92 2.26
N TYR A 446 -11.40 10.81 1.13
CA TYR A 446 -11.60 9.76 0.14
C TYR A 446 -10.79 8.51 0.56
N ALA A 447 -11.33 7.76 1.49
CA ALA A 447 -10.78 6.46 1.88
C ALA A 447 -11.28 5.38 0.91
N SER A 448 -10.36 4.69 0.24
CA SER A 448 -10.70 3.72 -0.80
C SER A 448 -10.25 2.30 -0.46
N GLU A 449 -10.83 1.33 -1.15
CA GLU A 449 -10.30 -0.03 -1.27
C GLU A 449 -9.32 -0.10 -2.45
N ILE A 450 -8.42 -1.09 -2.42
CA ILE A 450 -7.51 -1.32 -3.53
C ILE A 450 -8.26 -1.87 -4.74
N GLY A 451 -7.94 -1.37 -5.92
CA GLY A 451 -8.45 -1.91 -7.18
C GLY A 451 -9.27 -0.92 -7.99
N ARG A 452 -10.13 -1.44 -8.87
CA ARG A 452 -10.93 -0.58 -9.76
C ARG A 452 -11.94 0.25 -8.98
N ASP A 453 -12.05 1.51 -9.39
CA ASP A 453 -13.13 2.38 -8.89
C ASP A 453 -14.50 1.82 -9.29
N LYS A 454 -15.42 1.78 -8.32
CA LYS A 454 -16.75 1.15 -8.50
C LYS A 454 -17.65 1.93 -9.46
N THR A 455 -17.45 3.25 -9.57
CA THR A 455 -18.27 4.15 -10.39
C THR A 455 -17.62 4.47 -11.73
N ILE A 456 -16.29 4.57 -11.76
CA ILE A 456 -15.52 4.88 -12.97
C ILE A 456 -14.46 3.78 -13.19
N PRO A 457 -14.82 2.64 -13.82
CA PRO A 457 -13.93 1.46 -13.94
C PRO A 457 -12.61 1.69 -14.69
N LYS A 458 -12.43 2.84 -15.34
CA LYS A 458 -11.15 3.26 -15.92
C LYS A 458 -10.12 3.58 -14.84
N LEU A 459 -10.55 4.05 -13.68
CA LEU A 459 -9.71 4.44 -12.56
C LEU A 459 -9.39 3.24 -11.67
N PHE A 460 -8.20 3.27 -11.09
CA PHE A 460 -7.74 2.36 -10.04
C PHE A 460 -7.47 3.17 -8.78
N ASN A 461 -7.90 2.66 -7.66
CA ASN A 461 -7.60 3.20 -6.34
C ASN A 461 -6.42 2.43 -5.75
N PHE A 462 -5.33 3.13 -5.46
CA PHE A 462 -4.18 2.58 -4.73
C PHE A 462 -3.94 3.44 -3.49
N PRO A 463 -4.58 3.07 -2.37
CA PRO A 463 -4.53 3.84 -1.15
C PRO A 463 -3.13 3.87 -0.53
N ARG A 464 -2.83 4.97 0.17
CA ARG A 464 -1.56 5.22 0.87
C ARG A 464 -1.72 4.86 2.33
N PHE A 465 -0.65 4.33 2.95
CA PHE A 465 -0.73 3.71 4.28
C PHE A 465 0.04 4.46 5.36
N SER A 466 1.05 5.24 4.99
CA SER A 466 1.89 5.98 5.93
C SER A 466 2.36 7.31 5.35
N SER A 467 2.75 8.26 6.20
CA SER A 467 3.11 9.62 5.81
C SER A 467 4.15 10.26 6.73
N GLY A 468 4.75 11.36 6.25
CA GLY A 468 5.62 12.23 7.00
C GLY A 468 7.07 11.75 7.12
N PHE A 469 7.94 12.67 7.55
CA PHE A 469 9.35 12.35 7.83
C PHE A 469 9.53 11.73 9.21
N TYR A 470 8.68 12.08 10.15
CA TYR A 470 8.62 11.47 11.47
C TYR A 470 7.52 10.42 11.50
N TYR A 471 7.77 9.30 12.15
CA TYR A 471 6.83 8.19 12.25
C TYR A 471 6.68 7.74 13.71
N ASP A 472 5.53 7.17 14.01
CA ASP A 472 5.21 6.57 15.29
C ASP A 472 4.81 5.08 15.14
N LYS A 473 4.39 4.48 16.24
CA LYS A 473 3.97 3.08 16.25
C LYS A 473 2.71 2.80 15.44
N ASP A 474 1.84 3.79 15.24
CA ASP A 474 0.62 3.65 14.48
C ASP A 474 0.88 3.66 12.97
N GLU A 475 1.80 4.53 12.52
CA GLU A 475 2.32 4.50 11.16
C GLU A 475 2.97 3.14 10.84
N MET A 476 3.81 2.62 11.74
CA MET A 476 4.43 1.30 11.58
C MET A 476 3.40 0.18 11.53
N TRP A 477 2.42 0.20 12.43
CA TRP A 477 1.32 -0.76 12.41
C TRP A 477 0.55 -0.75 11.09
N SER A 478 0.19 0.44 10.61
CA SER A 478 -0.54 0.63 9.36
C SER A 478 0.22 0.07 8.16
N LEU A 479 1.48 0.46 8.02
CA LEU A 479 2.31 0.03 6.88
C LEU A 479 2.58 -1.49 6.87
N PHE A 480 2.86 -2.11 8.04
CA PHE A 480 3.10 -3.55 8.07
C PHE A 480 1.83 -4.37 7.86
N ASN A 481 0.66 -3.87 8.30
CA ASN A 481 -0.62 -4.46 7.92
C ASN A 481 -0.85 -4.40 6.40
N ALA A 482 -0.53 -3.28 5.75
CA ALA A 482 -0.66 -3.16 4.29
C ALA A 482 0.26 -4.13 3.53
N ILE A 483 1.52 -4.24 3.94
CA ILE A 483 2.45 -5.21 3.34
C ILE A 483 1.95 -6.64 3.57
N ALA A 484 1.46 -6.95 4.78
CA ALA A 484 1.00 -8.28 5.15
C ALA A 484 -0.20 -8.79 4.34
N ILE A 485 -1.05 -7.90 3.83
CA ILE A 485 -2.21 -8.27 3.00
C ILE A 485 -1.98 -8.06 1.52
N TYR A 486 -1.40 -6.90 1.11
CA TYR A 486 -1.34 -6.50 -0.29
C TYR A 486 0.04 -6.70 -0.92
N GLY A 487 1.07 -6.79 -0.10
CA GLY A 487 2.44 -6.87 -0.58
C GLY A 487 2.96 -5.57 -1.15
N TYR A 488 2.42 -4.43 -0.75
CA TYR A 488 3.00 -3.15 -1.12
C TYR A 488 2.98 -2.14 0.03
N TRP A 489 3.95 -1.26 -0.01
CA TRP A 489 4.09 -0.13 0.87
C TRP A 489 4.05 1.16 0.07
N THR A 490 3.20 2.09 0.47
CA THR A 490 3.17 3.45 -0.06
C THR A 490 3.32 4.43 1.08
N HIS A 491 4.31 5.30 0.94
CA HIS A 491 4.60 6.36 1.90
C HIS A 491 4.63 7.71 1.20
N PHE A 492 4.17 8.77 1.84
CA PHE A 492 4.21 10.12 1.27
C PHE A 492 4.74 11.16 2.24
N VAL A 493 5.43 12.14 1.70
CA VAL A 493 5.97 13.28 2.42
C VAL A 493 5.64 14.56 1.68
N HIS A 494 5.69 15.70 2.37
CA HIS A 494 5.59 17.03 1.76
C HIS A 494 6.86 17.83 2.00
N PRO A 495 7.32 18.65 1.05
CA PRO A 495 8.47 19.52 1.29
C PRO A 495 8.27 20.47 2.47
N ASP A 496 7.04 20.98 2.66
CA ASP A 496 6.71 21.91 3.73
C ASP A 496 6.53 21.27 5.12
N ASP A 497 6.58 19.94 5.26
CA ASP A 497 6.67 19.27 6.56
C ASP A 497 7.88 19.74 7.35
N VAL A 498 8.98 20.12 6.65
CA VAL A 498 10.21 20.63 7.27
C VAL A 498 10.01 21.97 7.99
N ILE A 499 9.05 22.76 7.54
CA ILE A 499 8.77 24.10 8.06
C ILE A 499 7.44 24.20 8.83
N SER A 500 6.74 23.08 8.97
CA SER A 500 5.48 22.97 9.70
C SER A 500 5.75 22.64 11.16
N ASP A 501 5.18 23.42 12.09
CA ASP A 501 5.39 23.22 13.53
C ASP A 501 4.80 21.88 14.02
N ASP A 502 3.67 21.47 13.46
CA ASP A 502 2.97 20.22 13.80
C ASP A 502 3.54 19.01 13.04
N ARG A 503 3.58 19.04 11.70
CA ARG A 503 4.07 17.91 10.89
C ARG A 503 5.58 17.73 10.98
N GLY A 504 6.34 18.80 11.16
CA GLY A 504 7.79 18.78 11.42
C GLY A 504 8.14 18.41 12.87
N MET A 505 7.17 18.32 13.79
CA MET A 505 7.38 17.98 15.20
C MET A 505 8.43 18.86 15.88
N ASN A 506 8.56 20.12 15.46
CA ASN A 506 9.60 21.08 15.88
C ASN A 506 11.04 20.55 15.72
N LYS A 507 11.27 19.64 14.75
CA LYS A 507 12.58 19.05 14.44
C LYS A 507 13.26 19.82 13.32
N THR A 508 14.59 19.79 13.32
CA THR A 508 15.41 20.27 12.20
C THR A 508 15.32 19.30 11.01
N TRP A 509 15.63 19.77 9.81
CA TRP A 509 15.71 18.91 8.63
C TRP A 509 16.68 17.75 8.83
N LYS A 510 17.80 17.99 9.48
CA LYS A 510 18.77 16.94 9.78
C LYS A 510 18.15 15.81 10.62
N GLU A 511 17.35 16.14 11.62
CA GLU A 511 16.66 15.16 12.47
C GLU A 511 15.56 14.45 11.70
N LEU A 512 14.73 15.18 10.94
CA LEU A 512 13.66 14.59 10.10
C LEU A 512 14.24 13.65 9.05
N LYS A 513 15.33 14.03 8.38
CA LYS A 513 16.06 13.18 7.43
C LYS A 513 16.53 11.87 8.09
N GLN A 514 17.02 11.92 9.33
CA GLN A 514 17.44 10.73 10.06
C GLN A 514 16.26 9.82 10.43
N GLU A 515 15.13 10.40 10.86
CA GLU A 515 13.93 9.61 11.18
C GLU A 515 13.38 8.94 9.91
N PHE A 516 13.32 9.66 8.79
CA PHE A 516 12.90 9.10 7.49
C PHE A 516 13.80 7.95 7.02
N ASP A 517 15.11 8.12 7.17
CA ASP A 517 16.08 7.06 6.84
C ASP A 517 15.91 5.82 7.73
N LYS A 518 15.60 6.00 9.02
CA LYS A 518 15.30 4.89 9.93
C LYS A 518 14.02 4.16 9.53
N LEU A 519 12.94 4.87 9.21
CA LEU A 519 11.69 4.28 8.74
C LEU A 519 11.95 3.37 7.54
N ILE A 520 12.64 3.89 6.51
CA ILE A 520 12.96 3.12 5.32
C ILE A 520 13.81 1.89 5.68
N GLY A 521 14.84 2.08 6.53
CA GLY A 521 15.72 1.01 7.00
C GLY A 521 14.98 -0.10 7.73
N GLU A 522 13.97 0.23 8.52
CA GLU A 522 13.15 -0.75 9.24
C GLU A 522 12.27 -1.57 8.28
N VAL A 523 11.65 -0.93 7.30
CA VAL A 523 10.91 -1.63 6.26
C VAL A 523 11.83 -2.54 5.44
N GLU A 524 13.01 -2.07 5.05
CA GLU A 524 13.98 -2.87 4.29
C GLU A 524 14.56 -4.04 5.10
N ALA A 525 14.73 -3.89 6.41
CA ALA A 525 15.19 -4.98 7.28
C ALA A 525 14.17 -6.14 7.31
N ASN A 526 12.88 -5.83 7.32
CA ASN A 526 11.80 -6.82 7.33
C ASN A 526 11.41 -7.31 5.93
N HIS A 527 11.47 -6.43 4.91
CA HIS A 527 10.99 -6.70 3.55
C HIS A 527 12.02 -6.28 2.47
N PRO A 528 13.24 -6.85 2.48
CA PRO A 528 14.31 -6.48 1.55
C PRO A 528 14.02 -6.86 0.09
N TYR A 529 12.92 -7.54 -0.16
CA TYR A 529 12.49 -8.02 -1.48
C TYR A 529 11.48 -7.08 -2.17
N LEU A 530 10.95 -6.07 -1.48
CA LEU A 530 10.06 -5.10 -2.10
C LEU A 530 10.79 -4.31 -3.19
N GLU A 531 10.20 -4.24 -4.37
CA GLU A 531 10.77 -3.56 -5.52
C GLU A 531 10.31 -2.10 -5.60
N PRO A 532 11.22 -1.15 -5.81
CA PRO A 532 10.85 0.24 -6.02
C PRO A 532 10.19 0.38 -7.40
N ILE A 533 9.01 0.98 -7.43
CA ILE A 533 8.28 1.26 -8.67
C ILE A 533 7.62 2.64 -8.59
N ARG A 534 7.28 3.20 -9.75
CA ARG A 534 6.46 4.40 -9.85
C ARG A 534 5.00 4.09 -9.52
N ALA A 535 4.25 5.09 -9.05
CA ALA A 535 2.84 4.92 -8.67
C ALA A 535 1.98 4.42 -9.85
N SER A 536 2.24 4.87 -11.08
CA SER A 536 1.56 4.39 -12.28
C SER A 536 1.81 2.90 -12.57
N GLU A 537 2.99 2.37 -12.25
CA GLU A 537 3.38 0.99 -12.56
C GLU A 537 2.67 -0.06 -11.69
N LEU A 538 2.16 0.34 -10.52
CA LEU A 538 1.39 -0.55 -9.66
C LEU A 538 0.13 -1.08 -10.37
N THR A 539 -0.43 -0.28 -11.29
CA THR A 539 -1.59 -0.68 -12.09
C THR A 539 -1.33 -1.95 -12.91
N GLN A 540 -0.14 -2.08 -13.52
CA GLN A 540 0.18 -3.30 -14.28
C GLN A 540 0.28 -4.52 -13.38
N ARG A 541 0.87 -4.38 -12.19
CA ARG A 541 0.95 -5.48 -11.22
C ARG A 541 -0.44 -5.90 -10.75
N TYR A 542 -1.33 -4.94 -10.52
CA TYR A 542 -2.71 -5.23 -10.12
C TYR A 542 -3.52 -5.89 -11.26
N ILE A 543 -3.41 -5.41 -12.50
CA ILE A 543 -4.10 -6.00 -13.66
C ILE A 543 -3.73 -7.46 -13.86
N ASN A 544 -2.48 -7.85 -13.58
CA ASN A 544 -2.04 -9.24 -13.70
C ASN A 544 -2.75 -10.19 -12.72
N ILE A 545 -3.25 -9.66 -11.60
CA ILE A 545 -3.94 -10.44 -10.57
C ILE A 545 -5.44 -10.12 -10.46
N GLU A 546 -5.95 -9.10 -11.13
CA GLU A 546 -7.31 -8.60 -10.96
C GLU A 546 -8.38 -9.68 -11.10
N ASP A 547 -8.35 -10.41 -12.23
CA ASP A 547 -9.33 -11.45 -12.57
C ASP A 547 -8.84 -12.86 -12.19
N LEU A 548 -7.68 -12.97 -11.54
CA LEU A 548 -7.06 -14.25 -11.24
C LEU A 548 -7.95 -15.08 -10.32
N LYS A 549 -8.07 -16.39 -10.62
CA LYS A 549 -8.63 -17.37 -9.70
C LYS A 549 -7.56 -18.40 -9.40
N ILE A 550 -7.38 -18.73 -8.14
CA ILE A 550 -6.37 -19.67 -7.67
C ILE A 550 -7.08 -20.87 -7.06
N GLN A 551 -6.69 -22.06 -7.48
CA GLN A 551 -7.07 -23.31 -6.83
C GLN A 551 -5.80 -24.06 -6.43
N SER A 552 -5.83 -24.74 -5.30
CA SER A 552 -4.70 -25.55 -4.85
C SER A 552 -5.18 -26.83 -4.16
N GLU A 553 -4.40 -27.88 -4.32
CA GLU A 553 -4.64 -29.18 -3.69
C GLU A 553 -3.30 -29.81 -3.31
N LYS A 554 -3.22 -30.36 -2.12
CA LYS A 554 -2.05 -31.15 -1.67
C LYS A 554 -2.28 -32.61 -2.01
N ARG A 555 -1.33 -33.20 -2.74
CA ARG A 555 -1.25 -34.63 -3.06
C ARG A 555 0.12 -35.13 -2.63
N ASP A 556 0.16 -36.01 -1.64
CA ASP A 556 1.39 -36.48 -1.00
C ASP A 556 2.29 -35.32 -0.52
N ASN A 557 3.53 -35.27 -1.00
CA ASN A 557 4.50 -34.22 -0.69
C ASN A 557 4.52 -33.08 -1.72
N LYS A 558 3.43 -32.86 -2.48
CA LYS A 558 3.32 -31.81 -3.49
C LYS A 558 2.07 -30.98 -3.30
N ILE A 559 2.19 -29.68 -3.51
CA ILE A 559 1.05 -28.77 -3.63
C ILE A 559 0.93 -28.40 -5.11
N TYR A 560 -0.20 -28.75 -5.71
CA TYR A 560 -0.57 -28.35 -7.06
C TYR A 560 -1.33 -27.04 -6.97
N ILE A 561 -0.92 -26.06 -7.75
CA ILE A 561 -1.53 -24.73 -7.81
C ILE A 561 -1.89 -24.46 -9.25
N GLY A 562 -3.16 -24.28 -9.52
CA GLY A 562 -3.69 -23.95 -10.85
C GLY A 562 -4.35 -22.58 -10.84
N MET A 563 -4.14 -21.82 -11.91
CA MET A 563 -4.61 -20.46 -12.05
C MET A 563 -5.44 -20.29 -13.31
N GLU A 564 -6.68 -19.79 -13.15
CA GLU A 564 -7.47 -19.28 -14.26
C GLU A 564 -7.23 -17.79 -14.43
N ASN A 565 -7.33 -17.30 -15.66
CA ASN A 565 -7.06 -15.91 -16.03
C ASN A 565 -5.63 -15.40 -15.73
N TYR A 566 -4.67 -16.31 -15.69
CA TYR A 566 -3.25 -15.93 -15.63
C TYR A 566 -2.85 -15.15 -16.88
N ARG A 567 -2.18 -14.01 -16.73
CA ARG A 567 -1.82 -13.12 -17.86
C ARG A 567 -0.33 -12.93 -18.05
N ASP A 568 0.37 -12.68 -16.98
CA ASP A 568 1.80 -12.33 -16.99
C ASP A 568 2.43 -12.76 -15.66
N PRO A 569 3.76 -12.90 -15.58
CA PRO A 569 4.43 -13.17 -14.32
C PRO A 569 4.01 -12.20 -13.21
N PHE A 570 3.83 -12.74 -12.01
CA PHE A 570 3.46 -11.97 -10.83
C PHE A 570 4.04 -12.63 -9.58
N TYR A 571 3.99 -11.91 -8.46
CA TYR A 571 4.42 -12.43 -7.18
C TYR A 571 3.25 -12.98 -6.37
N MET A 572 3.51 -14.04 -5.61
CA MET A 572 2.61 -14.56 -4.58
C MET A 572 3.39 -14.98 -3.35
N THR A 573 2.74 -15.00 -2.21
CA THR A 573 3.28 -15.65 -1.01
C THR A 573 2.63 -17.01 -0.82
N ILE A 574 3.39 -17.95 -0.28
CA ILE A 574 2.90 -19.22 0.24
C ILE A 574 3.45 -19.43 1.64
N ARG A 575 2.55 -19.62 2.60
CA ARG A 575 2.91 -20.16 3.92
C ARG A 575 2.77 -21.67 3.87
N ILE A 576 3.72 -22.38 4.44
CA ILE A 576 3.72 -23.85 4.53
C ILE A 576 4.06 -24.23 5.96
N ARG A 577 3.20 -25.07 6.56
CA ARG A 577 3.36 -25.55 7.92
C ARG A 577 4.12 -26.88 7.94
N ASN A 578 5.02 -27.04 8.92
CA ASN A 578 5.80 -28.24 9.21
C ASN A 578 6.62 -28.81 8.04
N ASN A 579 6.73 -28.06 6.96
CA ASN A 579 7.48 -28.45 5.76
C ASN A 579 8.26 -27.24 5.21
N SER A 580 9.18 -27.51 4.30
CA SER A 580 9.89 -26.49 3.52
C SER A 580 9.64 -26.70 2.03
N ILE A 581 9.90 -25.67 1.20
CA ILE A 581 9.94 -25.85 -0.26
C ILE A 581 11.29 -26.45 -0.64
N LYS A 582 11.26 -27.62 -1.28
CA LYS A 582 12.45 -28.25 -1.89
C LYS A 582 12.65 -27.76 -3.33
N ASN A 583 11.59 -27.63 -4.10
CA ASN A 583 11.62 -27.19 -5.48
C ASN A 583 10.24 -26.70 -5.93
N ILE A 584 10.21 -25.88 -6.99
CA ILE A 584 9.01 -25.49 -7.74
C ILE A 584 9.19 -25.83 -9.22
N SER A 585 8.09 -26.13 -9.92
CA SER A 585 8.12 -26.54 -11.33
C SER A 585 8.39 -25.39 -12.31
N SER A 586 8.14 -24.14 -11.92
CA SER A 586 8.31 -22.96 -12.77
C SER A 586 8.51 -21.71 -11.92
N GLY A 587 9.30 -20.75 -12.40
CA GLY A 587 9.60 -19.50 -11.71
C GLY A 587 10.68 -19.65 -10.64
N THR A 588 10.68 -18.74 -9.66
CA THR A 588 11.65 -18.71 -8.56
C THR A 588 10.95 -18.59 -7.21
N PHE A 589 11.64 -18.97 -6.13
CA PHE A 589 11.14 -18.78 -4.78
C PHE A 589 12.25 -18.33 -3.82
N LYS A 590 11.86 -17.61 -2.79
CA LYS A 590 12.73 -17.14 -1.71
C LYS A 590 12.00 -17.29 -0.38
N GLU A 591 12.64 -17.87 0.63
CA GLU A 591 12.14 -17.83 2.00
C GLU A 591 12.21 -16.40 2.51
N ILE A 592 11.10 -15.88 3.02
CA ILE A 592 10.99 -14.51 3.55
C ILE A 592 10.74 -14.47 5.05
N TYR A 593 10.23 -15.56 5.63
CA TYR A 593 10.05 -15.65 7.07
C TYR A 593 10.07 -17.11 7.54
N ASP A 594 10.76 -17.35 8.66
CA ASP A 594 10.78 -18.64 9.34
C ASP A 594 10.20 -18.47 10.75
N THR A 595 9.12 -19.17 11.00
CA THR A 595 8.47 -19.25 12.30
C THR A 595 8.73 -20.62 12.94
N GLU A 596 8.33 -20.83 14.19
CA GLU A 596 8.54 -22.09 14.89
C GLU A 596 8.00 -23.31 14.12
N ASP A 597 6.80 -23.18 13.53
CA ASP A 597 6.07 -24.28 12.90
C ASP A 597 5.72 -24.06 11.42
N SER A 598 6.01 -22.89 10.85
CA SER A 598 5.74 -22.61 9.43
C SER A 598 6.83 -21.75 8.81
N LYS A 599 6.90 -21.80 7.48
CA LYS A 599 7.74 -20.94 6.66
C LYS A 599 6.89 -20.17 5.65
N VAL A 600 7.25 -18.92 5.41
CA VAL A 600 6.63 -18.09 4.36
C VAL A 600 7.63 -17.87 3.24
N TYR A 601 7.19 -18.11 2.03
CA TYR A 601 7.99 -17.94 0.82
C TYR A 601 7.34 -16.91 -0.10
N LEU A 602 8.17 -16.11 -0.76
CA LEU A 602 7.80 -15.28 -1.90
C LEU A 602 8.13 -16.07 -3.17
N LEU A 603 7.14 -16.24 -4.03
CA LEU A 603 7.27 -16.91 -5.31
C LEU A 603 7.13 -15.88 -6.44
N HIS A 604 7.97 -15.96 -7.46
CA HIS A 604 7.76 -15.32 -8.75
C HIS A 604 7.20 -16.36 -9.71
N VAL A 605 5.95 -16.21 -10.10
CA VAL A 605 5.15 -17.20 -10.83
C VAL A 605 5.15 -16.87 -12.31
N GLU A 606 5.57 -17.82 -13.15
CA GLU A 606 5.74 -17.64 -14.60
C GLU A 606 4.77 -18.48 -15.45
N ASN A 607 4.01 -19.38 -14.82
CA ASN A 607 3.05 -20.25 -15.49
C ASN A 607 1.75 -20.40 -14.70
N PRO A 608 0.61 -20.63 -15.36
CA PRO A 608 -0.68 -20.90 -14.68
C PRO A 608 -0.69 -22.23 -13.91
N ASP A 609 0.24 -23.13 -14.20
CA ASP A 609 0.37 -24.43 -13.56
C ASP A 609 1.67 -24.48 -12.77
N LEU A 610 1.56 -24.56 -11.45
CA LEU A 610 2.69 -24.57 -10.54
C LEU A 610 2.62 -25.79 -9.61
N ILE A 611 3.72 -26.52 -9.48
CA ILE A 611 3.87 -27.60 -8.51
C ILE A 611 4.95 -27.21 -7.52
N VAL A 612 4.58 -27.15 -6.23
CA VAL A 612 5.51 -26.94 -5.12
C VAL A 612 5.80 -28.30 -4.50
N THR A 613 7.05 -28.74 -4.58
CA THR A 613 7.52 -29.99 -3.97
C THR A 613 8.02 -29.68 -2.54
N LEU A 614 7.50 -30.40 -1.57
CA LEU A 614 7.81 -30.25 -0.15
C LEU A 614 8.97 -31.13 0.28
N GLY A 615 9.81 -30.63 1.16
CA GLY A 615 10.83 -31.35 1.93
C GLY A 615 10.56 -31.22 3.43
N GLU A 616 11.32 -31.91 4.24
CA GLU A 616 11.27 -31.74 5.69
C GLU A 616 11.72 -30.33 6.08
N LYS A 617 11.12 -29.75 7.12
CA LYS A 617 11.42 -28.37 7.54
C LYS A 617 12.92 -28.12 7.84
N ASN A 618 13.65 -29.15 8.23
CA ASN A 618 15.06 -29.09 8.67
C ASN A 618 16.07 -29.58 7.62
N GLU A 619 15.66 -29.95 6.39
CA GLU A 619 16.58 -30.46 5.36
C GLU A 619 17.45 -29.39 4.67
N GLN A 620 17.26 -28.10 4.95
CA GLN A 620 18.10 -27.01 4.44
C GLN A 620 19.02 -26.49 5.56
N LYS A 621 20.17 -27.15 5.74
CA LYS A 621 21.36 -26.57 6.38
C LYS A 621 22.55 -26.65 5.46
#